data_8e61aa962eb8acc729f8fc63a2bc489e
#
_entry.id   8e61aa962eb8acc729f8fc63a2bc489e
#
_cell.length_a   1.000
_cell.length_b   1.000
_cell.length_c   1.000
_cell.angle_alpha   90.00
_cell.angle_beta   90.00
_cell.angle_gamma   90.00
#
_symmetry.space_group_name_H-M   'P 1'
#
loop_
_entity.id
_entity.type
_entity.pdbx_description
1 polymer ?
#
loop_
_entity_poly.entity_id
_entity_poly.type
_entity_poly.pdbx_seq_one_letter_code
_entity_poly.pdbx_strand_id
1 'polypeptide(L)'
;VATGSADVDLLKMIGLDTKSHKLNYKLNLSYSKTHAQDKTWIAAWIQSRRVYLDKSNETLTENKRTYSDFLVENTLTWDGNFGLHHVNLLGGITYEEENTHLLNAWGKNFPEPYYLQIGNAETRDAESFEYKHALTSFIGRLNYDYDSKYLFSFILRRDGSSRLTKNIRWGTFPSVSVGWRFDKEKFFPI
;
A
#
# COMPACT_ATOMS: atom_id res chain seq x y z
N VAL A 1 8.21 -7.30 -7.94
CA VAL A 1 7.83 -5.87 -7.84
C VAL A 1 8.21 -5.19 -9.14
N ALA A 2 7.30 -4.46 -9.75
CA ALA A 2 7.54 -3.59 -10.89
C ALA A 2 7.03 -2.18 -10.54
N THR A 3 7.86 -1.17 -10.72
CA THR A 3 7.51 0.23 -10.48
C THR A 3 7.92 1.07 -11.68
N GLY A 4 7.10 2.04 -12.04
CA GLY A 4 7.37 3.02 -13.06
C GLY A 4 6.90 4.39 -12.62
N SER A 5 7.65 5.43 -12.95
CA SER A 5 7.25 6.81 -12.69
C SER A 5 7.55 7.69 -13.91
N ALA A 6 6.65 8.65 -14.14
CA ALA A 6 6.87 9.73 -15.09
C ALA A 6 6.68 11.05 -14.33
N ASP A 7 7.58 11.99 -14.53
CA ASP A 7 7.55 13.33 -13.96
C ASP A 7 7.76 14.34 -15.09
N VAL A 8 6.81 15.24 -15.30
CA VAL A 8 6.80 16.16 -16.44
C VAL A 8 6.48 17.56 -15.98
N ASP A 9 7.37 18.51 -16.28
CA ASP A 9 7.09 19.93 -16.16
C ASP A 9 6.23 20.40 -17.36
N LEU A 10 4.94 20.61 -17.10
CA LEU A 10 3.97 20.95 -18.12
C LEU A 10 4.19 22.36 -18.70
N LEU A 11 4.65 23.34 -17.89
CA LEU A 11 4.92 24.70 -18.39
C LEU A 11 6.11 24.68 -19.35
N LYS A 12 7.14 23.95 -19.03
CA LYS A 12 8.30 23.78 -19.88
C LYS A 12 7.96 23.06 -21.19
N MET A 13 7.09 22.05 -21.12
CA MET A 13 6.63 21.28 -22.28
C MET A 13 5.88 22.14 -23.29
N ILE A 14 5.10 23.12 -22.85
CA ILE A 14 4.35 24.05 -23.73
C ILE A 14 5.11 25.33 -24.05
N GLY A 15 6.41 25.40 -23.71
CA GLY A 15 7.26 26.56 -24.03
C GLY A 15 7.07 27.79 -23.13
N LEU A 16 6.32 27.65 -22.02
CA LEU A 16 6.11 28.69 -21.01
C LEU A 16 7.06 28.48 -19.82
N ASP A 17 8.37 28.36 -20.11
CA ASP A 17 9.37 28.24 -19.05
C ASP A 17 9.54 29.59 -18.33
N THR A 18 8.94 29.71 -17.17
CA THR A 18 9.07 30.90 -16.32
C THR A 18 9.86 30.54 -15.06
N LYS A 19 10.82 31.38 -14.69
CA LYS A 19 11.59 31.19 -13.44
C LYS A 19 10.72 31.28 -12.18
N SER A 20 9.53 31.88 -12.28
CA SER A 20 8.63 32.17 -11.16
C SER A 20 7.52 31.14 -10.97
N HIS A 21 7.24 30.29 -11.97
CA HIS A 21 6.15 29.33 -11.93
C HIS A 21 6.58 27.98 -12.47
N LYS A 22 6.13 26.90 -11.82
CA LYS A 22 6.32 25.51 -12.25
C LYS A 22 5.01 24.78 -12.13
N LEU A 23 4.73 23.89 -13.08
CA LEU A 23 3.57 23.02 -13.04
C LEU A 23 4.01 21.60 -13.36
N ASN A 24 4.15 20.79 -12.34
CA ASN A 24 4.62 19.42 -12.47
C ASN A 24 3.47 18.43 -12.36
N TYR A 25 3.38 17.56 -13.36
CA TYR A 25 2.54 16.36 -13.30
C TYR A 25 3.42 15.14 -13.04
N LYS A 26 3.03 14.34 -12.05
CA LYS A 26 3.71 13.10 -11.72
C LYS A 26 2.73 11.93 -11.72
N LEU A 27 3.07 10.88 -12.45
CA LEU A 27 2.41 9.59 -12.46
C LEU A 27 3.33 8.56 -11.82
N ASN A 28 2.86 7.85 -10.81
CA ASN A 28 3.51 6.67 -10.26
C ASN A 28 2.61 5.45 -10.49
N LEU A 29 3.22 4.38 -10.98
CA LEU A 29 2.61 3.06 -11.13
C LEU A 29 3.44 2.06 -10.35
N SER A 30 2.79 1.23 -9.55
CA SER A 30 3.46 0.15 -8.83
C SER A 30 2.60 -1.12 -8.91
N TYR A 31 3.24 -2.22 -9.16
CA TYR A 31 2.65 -3.55 -9.05
C TYR A 31 3.60 -4.46 -8.29
N SER A 32 3.11 -5.09 -7.25
CA SER A 32 3.84 -6.11 -6.53
C SER A 32 3.07 -7.42 -6.52
N LYS A 33 3.79 -8.53 -6.58
CA LYS A 33 3.21 -9.85 -6.41
C LYS A 33 4.15 -10.72 -5.59
N THR A 34 3.63 -11.21 -4.47
CA THR A 34 4.38 -12.05 -3.54
C THR A 34 3.70 -13.42 -3.44
N HIS A 35 4.48 -14.48 -3.57
CA HIS A 35 4.05 -15.84 -3.33
C HIS A 35 4.74 -16.36 -2.08
N ALA A 36 3.95 -16.85 -1.14
CA ALA A 36 4.42 -17.57 0.03
C ALA A 36 3.85 -18.98 -0.01
N GLN A 37 4.68 -19.96 0.29
CA GLN A 37 4.28 -21.35 0.37
C GLN A 37 4.89 -21.96 1.63
N ASP A 38 4.03 -22.60 2.43
CA ASP A 38 4.41 -23.33 3.63
C ASP A 38 4.00 -24.79 3.45
N LYS A 39 4.90 -25.68 3.85
CA LYS A 39 4.64 -27.13 3.89
C LYS A 39 4.97 -27.62 5.27
N THR A 40 4.00 -28.13 5.98
CA THR A 40 4.14 -28.62 7.36
C THR A 40 3.78 -30.10 7.40
N TRP A 41 4.70 -30.90 7.90
CA TRP A 41 4.51 -32.31 8.15
C TRP A 41 4.52 -32.59 9.65
N ILE A 42 3.47 -33.20 10.14
CA ILE A 42 3.37 -33.77 11.48
C ILE A 42 3.46 -35.28 11.32
N ALA A 43 4.59 -35.86 11.76
CA ALA A 43 4.84 -37.27 11.62
C ALA A 43 3.99 -38.11 12.59
N ALA A 44 3.75 -39.36 12.23
CA ALA A 44 3.22 -40.35 13.15
C ALA A 44 4.15 -40.49 14.38
N TRP A 45 3.56 -40.56 15.56
CA TRP A 45 4.30 -40.60 16.81
C TRP A 45 4.44 -42.04 17.32
N ILE A 46 5.65 -42.41 17.81
CA ILE A 46 5.88 -43.71 18.47
C ILE A 46 5.54 -43.54 19.94
N GLN A 47 4.42 -44.07 20.38
CA GLN A 47 4.01 -44.02 21.76
C GLN A 47 4.53 -45.25 22.51
N SER A 48 5.60 -45.06 23.31
CA SER A 48 6.20 -45.98 24.27
C SER A 48 6.74 -47.37 23.78
N ARG A 49 7.49 -48.08 24.63
CA ARG A 49 8.27 -49.31 24.42
C ARG A 49 7.61 -50.51 23.66
N ARG A 50 6.36 -50.39 23.29
CA ARG A 50 5.69 -51.28 22.30
C ARG A 50 5.59 -50.48 21.01
N VAL A 51 6.18 -50.94 19.95
CA VAL A 51 6.21 -50.34 18.62
C VAL A 51 4.77 -50.22 18.10
N TYR A 52 4.03 -49.26 18.58
CA TYR A 52 2.73 -48.86 18.06
C TYR A 52 2.88 -47.50 17.37
N LEU A 53 2.75 -47.50 16.07
CA LEU A 53 2.78 -46.31 15.26
C LEU A 53 1.39 -45.66 15.32
N ASP A 54 1.24 -44.62 16.13
CA ASP A 54 0.01 -43.83 16.16
C ASP A 54 0.01 -42.86 14.98
N LYS A 55 -0.73 -43.19 13.93
CA LYS A 55 -0.94 -42.39 12.72
C LYS A 55 -2.07 -41.37 12.87
N SER A 56 -2.77 -41.32 14.01
CA SER A 56 -3.96 -40.46 14.17
C SER A 56 -3.70 -38.97 13.98
N ASN A 57 -2.47 -38.52 14.27
CA ASN A 57 -2.03 -37.13 14.13
C ASN A 57 -1.18 -36.86 12.88
N GLU A 58 -0.90 -37.91 12.10
CA GLU A 58 -0.13 -37.76 10.87
C GLU A 58 -0.85 -36.85 9.89
N THR A 59 -0.26 -35.70 9.60
CA THR A 59 -0.90 -34.67 8.77
C THR A 59 0.15 -33.93 7.95
N LEU A 60 -0.09 -33.83 6.66
CA LEU A 60 0.60 -32.91 5.78
C LEU A 60 -0.31 -31.72 5.47
N THR A 61 0.18 -30.52 5.68
CA THR A 61 -0.52 -29.28 5.34
C THR A 61 0.34 -28.47 4.38
N GLU A 62 -0.25 -28.04 3.29
CA GLU A 62 0.36 -27.13 2.33
C GLU A 62 -0.50 -25.85 2.21
N ASN A 63 0.10 -24.71 2.54
CA ASN A 63 -0.51 -23.39 2.38
C ASN A 63 0.17 -22.65 1.25
N LYS A 64 -0.62 -22.12 0.35
CA LYS A 64 -0.18 -21.18 -0.68
C LYS A 64 -0.88 -19.86 -0.49
N ARG A 65 -0.11 -18.77 -0.42
CA ARG A 65 -0.62 -17.40 -0.33
C ARG A 65 -0.06 -16.59 -1.47
N THR A 66 -0.92 -15.91 -2.17
CA THR A 66 -0.52 -14.96 -3.21
C THR A 66 -1.08 -13.60 -2.82
N TYR A 67 -0.19 -12.64 -2.65
CA TYR A 67 -0.52 -11.24 -2.43
C TYR A 67 -0.19 -10.48 -3.69
N SER A 68 -1.11 -9.68 -4.18
CA SER A 68 -0.86 -8.76 -5.29
C SER A 68 -1.39 -7.37 -4.95
N ASP A 69 -0.55 -6.37 -5.14
CA ASP A 69 -0.85 -4.97 -4.87
C ASP A 69 -0.65 -4.17 -6.14
N PHE A 70 -1.62 -3.36 -6.47
CA PHE A 70 -1.58 -2.43 -7.59
C PHE A 70 -1.85 -1.01 -7.10
N LEU A 71 -0.95 -0.09 -7.42
CA LEU A 71 -1.02 1.32 -7.03
C LEU A 71 -0.87 2.21 -8.25
N VAL A 72 -1.79 3.17 -8.36
CA VAL A 72 -1.70 4.28 -9.32
C VAL A 72 -1.84 5.59 -8.55
N GLU A 73 -0.85 6.45 -8.68
CA GLU A 73 -0.87 7.79 -8.11
C GLU A 73 -0.69 8.82 -9.21
N ASN A 74 -1.59 9.79 -9.26
CA ASN A 74 -1.51 10.96 -10.12
C ASN A 74 -1.46 12.20 -9.25
N THR A 75 -0.44 13.03 -9.44
CA THR A 75 -0.32 14.30 -8.73
C THR A 75 -0.01 15.43 -9.68
N LEU A 76 -0.65 16.57 -9.46
CA LEU A 76 -0.38 17.82 -10.12
C LEU A 76 0.06 18.84 -9.07
N THR A 77 1.25 19.38 -9.23
CA THR A 77 1.81 20.37 -8.31
C THR A 77 2.11 21.66 -9.06
N TRP A 78 1.51 22.74 -8.60
CA TRP A 78 1.86 24.09 -9.05
C TRP A 78 2.64 24.82 -7.97
N ASP A 79 3.73 25.44 -8.38
CA ASP A 79 4.61 26.25 -7.55
C ASP A 79 4.73 27.65 -8.16
N GLY A 80 4.41 28.68 -7.40
CA GLY A 80 4.37 30.04 -7.88
C GLY A 80 4.98 31.06 -6.90
N ASN A 81 5.85 31.92 -7.42
CA ASN A 81 6.49 33.01 -6.68
C ASN A 81 5.98 34.36 -7.19
N PHE A 82 5.48 35.20 -6.27
CA PHE A 82 4.94 36.53 -6.52
C PHE A 82 5.56 37.52 -5.56
N GLY A 83 6.79 37.94 -5.83
CA GLY A 83 7.57 38.80 -4.94
C GLY A 83 7.85 38.13 -3.58
N LEU A 84 7.24 38.63 -2.51
CA LEU A 84 7.39 38.07 -1.15
C LEU A 84 6.44 36.88 -0.88
N HIS A 85 5.54 36.58 -1.81
CA HIS A 85 4.56 35.52 -1.66
C HIS A 85 5.02 34.28 -2.41
N HIS A 86 5.01 33.14 -1.75
CA HIS A 86 5.24 31.83 -2.36
C HIS A 86 4.03 30.94 -2.11
N VAL A 87 3.51 30.33 -3.15
CA VAL A 87 2.34 29.43 -3.12
C VAL A 87 2.70 28.11 -3.76
N ASN A 88 2.45 27.03 -3.05
CA ASN A 88 2.55 25.67 -3.58
C ASN A 88 1.20 24.98 -3.43
N LEU A 89 0.60 24.59 -4.55
CA LEU A 89 -0.66 23.85 -4.63
C LEU A 89 -0.38 22.44 -5.13
N LEU A 90 -0.96 21.46 -4.48
CA LEU A 90 -0.95 20.07 -4.93
C LEU A 90 -2.36 19.53 -4.95
N GLY A 91 -2.73 18.90 -6.06
CA GLY A 91 -3.91 18.06 -6.18
C GLY A 91 -3.50 16.66 -6.60
N GLY A 92 -4.13 15.63 -6.04
CA GLY A 92 -3.77 14.26 -6.40
C GLY A 92 -4.92 13.27 -6.22
N ILE A 93 -4.80 12.16 -6.95
CA ILE A 93 -5.69 11.01 -6.88
C ILE A 93 -4.82 9.77 -6.77
N THR A 94 -5.12 8.93 -5.79
CA THR A 94 -4.48 7.63 -5.60
C THR A 94 -5.54 6.53 -5.68
N TYR A 95 -5.23 5.46 -6.40
CA TYR A 95 -5.99 4.21 -6.41
C TYR A 95 -5.06 3.07 -6.03
N GLU A 96 -5.44 2.32 -5.01
CA GLU A 96 -4.73 1.16 -4.52
C GLU A 96 -5.69 -0.04 -4.49
N GLU A 97 -5.24 -1.18 -4.99
CA GLU A 97 -5.99 -2.42 -4.99
C GLU A 97 -5.10 -3.54 -4.47
N GLU A 98 -5.53 -4.17 -3.38
CA GLU A 98 -4.89 -5.34 -2.81
C GLU A 98 -5.76 -6.58 -3.08
N ASN A 99 -5.13 -7.65 -3.56
CA ASN A 99 -5.76 -8.95 -3.73
C ASN A 99 -4.93 -10.01 -3.01
N THR A 100 -5.59 -10.79 -2.16
CA THR A 100 -5.00 -11.91 -1.43
C THR A 100 -5.74 -13.19 -1.79
N HIS A 101 -5.04 -14.14 -2.38
CA HIS A 101 -5.53 -15.48 -2.64
C HIS A 101 -4.85 -16.48 -1.71
N LEU A 102 -5.66 -17.24 -0.97
CA LEU A 102 -5.24 -18.27 -0.03
C LEU A 102 -5.70 -19.63 -0.57
N LEU A 103 -4.80 -20.59 -0.55
CA LEU A 103 -5.09 -22.00 -0.78
C LEU A 103 -4.50 -22.79 0.39
N ASN A 104 -5.33 -23.52 1.09
CA ASN A 104 -4.96 -24.46 2.14
C ASN A 104 -5.33 -25.86 1.66
N ALA A 105 -4.41 -26.80 1.73
CA ALA A 105 -4.66 -28.19 1.43
C ALA A 105 -4.03 -29.06 2.52
N TRP A 106 -4.71 -30.12 2.90
CA TRP A 106 -4.18 -31.06 3.89
C TRP A 106 -4.49 -32.50 3.51
N GLY A 107 -3.65 -33.40 4.01
CA GLY A 107 -3.82 -34.84 3.84
C GLY A 107 -3.40 -35.60 5.08
N LYS A 108 -4.04 -36.75 5.32
CA LYS A 108 -3.78 -37.66 6.42
C LYS A 108 -3.66 -39.12 5.91
N ASN A 109 -3.07 -39.99 6.75
CA ASN A 109 -2.90 -41.40 6.50
C ASN A 109 -2.13 -41.65 5.19
N PHE A 110 -0.85 -41.41 5.21
CA PHE A 110 0.03 -41.67 4.09
C PHE A 110 0.47 -43.16 4.09
N PRO A 111 0.51 -43.81 2.93
CA PRO A 111 0.96 -45.20 2.83
C PRO A 111 2.41 -45.34 3.30
N GLU A 112 3.26 -44.38 2.97
CA GLU A 112 4.69 -44.35 3.31
C GLU A 112 5.14 -42.97 3.72
N PRO A 113 6.01 -42.82 4.77
CA PRO A 113 6.38 -41.56 5.32
C PRO A 113 7.30 -40.69 4.44
N TYR A 114 7.75 -41.20 3.31
CA TYR A 114 8.62 -40.47 2.37
C TYR A 114 7.88 -39.98 1.12
N TYR A 115 6.61 -40.39 0.91
CA TYR A 115 5.77 -39.89 -0.19
C TYR A 115 4.86 -38.75 0.26
N LEU A 116 5.48 -37.66 0.72
CA LEU A 116 4.79 -36.50 1.27
C LEU A 116 4.21 -35.58 0.17
N GLN A 117 3.19 -36.07 -0.49
CA GLN A 117 2.36 -35.37 -1.46
C GLN A 117 0.91 -35.52 -1.06
N ILE A 118 0.14 -34.45 -0.99
CA ILE A 118 -1.29 -34.52 -0.60
C ILE A 118 -2.09 -35.48 -1.44
N GLY A 119 -1.74 -35.61 -2.73
CA GLY A 119 -2.37 -36.57 -3.64
C GLY A 119 -2.27 -38.03 -3.22
N ASN A 120 -1.28 -38.40 -2.39
CA ASN A 120 -1.04 -39.76 -1.89
C ASN A 120 -1.71 -40.05 -0.54
N ALA A 121 -2.31 -39.03 0.09
CA ALA A 121 -3.04 -39.22 1.34
C ALA A 121 -4.35 -39.97 1.11
N GLU A 122 -4.71 -40.83 2.05
CA GLU A 122 -5.99 -41.55 2.05
C GLU A 122 -7.16 -40.57 2.24
N THR A 123 -7.01 -39.65 3.19
CA THR A 123 -7.97 -38.58 3.43
C THR A 123 -7.33 -37.26 3.10
N ARG A 124 -7.99 -36.44 2.28
CA ARG A 124 -7.50 -35.14 1.87
C ARG A 124 -8.61 -34.16 1.62
N ASP A 125 -8.34 -32.89 1.84
CA ASP A 125 -9.24 -31.80 1.56
C ASP A 125 -8.47 -30.53 1.20
N ALA A 126 -9.14 -29.59 0.53
CA ALA A 126 -8.57 -28.31 0.15
C ALA A 126 -9.65 -27.22 0.15
N GLU A 127 -9.27 -26.05 0.61
CA GLU A 127 -10.11 -24.86 0.60
C GLU A 127 -9.34 -23.66 0.05
N SER A 128 -10.06 -22.76 -0.60
CA SER A 128 -9.45 -21.53 -1.11
C SER A 128 -10.33 -20.33 -0.83
N PHE A 129 -9.68 -19.19 -0.58
CA PHE A 129 -10.34 -17.93 -0.30
C PHE A 129 -9.66 -16.82 -1.11
N GLU A 130 -10.46 -15.88 -1.57
CA GLU A 130 -9.96 -14.66 -2.23
C GLU A 130 -10.53 -13.44 -1.53
N TYR A 131 -9.65 -12.52 -1.19
CA TYR A 131 -9.99 -11.23 -0.56
C TYR A 131 -9.47 -10.12 -1.45
N LYS A 132 -10.38 -9.27 -1.90
CA LYS A 132 -10.04 -8.12 -2.72
C LYS A 132 -10.57 -6.85 -2.06
N HIS A 133 -9.71 -5.86 -1.94
CA HIS A 133 -10.14 -4.55 -1.51
C HIS A 133 -9.41 -3.43 -2.24
N ALA A 134 -10.05 -2.28 -2.28
CA ALA A 134 -9.53 -1.12 -2.95
C ALA A 134 -9.71 0.13 -2.07
N LEU A 135 -8.75 1.03 -2.18
CA LEU A 135 -8.74 2.35 -1.57
C LEU A 135 -8.59 3.40 -2.67
N THR A 136 -9.46 4.41 -2.65
CA THR A 136 -9.33 5.57 -3.52
C THR A 136 -9.19 6.81 -2.66
N SER A 137 -8.18 7.62 -2.92
CA SER A 137 -7.88 8.81 -2.13
C SER A 137 -7.79 10.03 -3.05
N PHE A 138 -8.39 11.13 -2.60
CA PHE A 138 -8.22 12.45 -3.16
C PHE A 138 -7.45 13.31 -2.17
N ILE A 139 -6.45 14.02 -2.61
CA ILE A 139 -5.65 14.93 -1.79
C ILE A 139 -5.58 16.31 -2.42
N GLY A 140 -5.79 17.34 -1.61
CA GLY A 140 -5.49 18.72 -1.93
C GLY A 140 -4.59 19.30 -0.85
N ARG A 141 -3.54 20.01 -1.22
CA ARG A 141 -2.64 20.71 -0.31
C ARG A 141 -2.34 22.10 -0.81
N LEU A 142 -2.48 23.07 0.07
CA LEU A 142 -2.03 24.44 -0.11
C LEU A 142 -0.93 24.72 0.92
N ASN A 143 0.25 25.11 0.44
CA ASN A 143 1.27 25.73 1.26
C ASN A 143 1.43 27.20 0.81
N TYR A 144 1.43 28.09 1.76
CA TYR A 144 1.63 29.51 1.54
C TYR A 144 2.73 30.04 2.46
N ASP A 145 3.60 30.81 1.89
CA ASP A 145 4.72 31.44 2.57
C ASP A 145 4.73 32.94 2.23
N TYR A 146 4.83 33.79 3.24
CA TYR A 146 5.02 35.23 3.09
C TYR A 146 6.38 35.64 3.66
N ASP A 147 7.24 36.19 2.81
CA ASP A 147 8.59 36.65 3.10
C ASP A 147 9.47 35.62 3.83
N SER A 148 9.18 34.32 3.60
CA SER A 148 9.79 33.23 4.36
C SER A 148 9.68 33.35 5.88
N LYS A 149 8.70 34.13 6.38
CA LYS A 149 8.45 34.38 7.80
C LYS A 149 7.16 33.77 8.30
N TYR A 150 6.08 33.95 7.54
CA TYR A 150 4.75 33.48 7.92
C TYR A 150 4.38 32.33 7.03
N LEU A 151 4.21 31.17 7.62
CA LEU A 151 3.95 29.92 6.94
C LEU A 151 2.54 29.43 7.24
N PHE A 152 1.82 29.03 6.22
CA PHE A 152 0.50 28.44 6.33
C PHE A 152 0.43 27.16 5.48
N SER A 153 -0.12 26.09 6.04
CA SER A 153 -0.40 24.88 5.30
C SER A 153 -1.82 24.40 5.58
N PHE A 154 -2.52 24.04 4.52
CA PHE A 154 -3.83 23.39 4.57
C PHE A 154 -3.79 22.13 3.73
N ILE A 155 -4.25 21.01 4.30
CA ILE A 155 -4.38 19.71 3.63
C ILE A 155 -5.82 19.24 3.80
N LEU A 156 -6.41 18.80 2.70
CA LEU A 156 -7.69 18.10 2.70
C LEU A 156 -7.50 16.76 2.01
N ARG A 157 -7.76 15.68 2.73
CA ARG A 157 -7.73 14.32 2.20
C ARG A 157 -9.10 13.68 2.31
N ARG A 158 -9.54 13.00 1.27
CA ARG A 158 -10.77 12.24 1.25
C ARG A 158 -10.50 10.83 0.76
N ASP A 159 -10.73 9.84 1.64
CA ASP A 159 -10.44 8.44 1.39
C ASP A 159 -11.72 7.62 1.32
N GLY A 160 -11.80 6.74 0.33
CA GLY A 160 -12.90 5.82 0.14
C GLY A 160 -12.42 4.38 0.12
N SER A 161 -12.89 3.56 1.06
CA SER A 161 -12.49 2.15 1.20
C SER A 161 -13.61 1.22 0.77
N SER A 162 -13.29 0.21 -0.04
CA SER A 162 -14.23 -0.84 -0.43
C SER A 162 -14.62 -1.77 0.73
N ARG A 163 -13.85 -1.77 1.83
CA ARG A 163 -14.15 -2.54 3.05
C ARG A 163 -15.36 -2.00 3.82
N LEU A 164 -15.74 -0.76 3.55
CA LEU A 164 -16.87 -0.09 4.21
C LEU A 164 -18.12 -0.09 3.33
N THR A 165 -19.28 -0.10 3.96
CA THR A 165 -20.56 -0.02 3.25
C THR A 165 -20.70 1.33 2.53
N LYS A 166 -21.54 1.41 1.50
CA LYS A 166 -21.69 2.59 0.63
C LYS A 166 -21.93 3.89 1.41
N ASN A 167 -22.67 3.83 2.53
CA ASN A 167 -23.08 5.02 3.29
C ASN A 167 -21.95 5.61 4.14
N ILE A 168 -20.94 4.80 4.53
CA ILE A 168 -19.83 5.22 5.40
C ILE A 168 -18.46 5.04 4.73
N ARG A 169 -18.45 4.77 3.43
CA ARG A 169 -17.24 4.44 2.66
C ARG A 169 -16.22 5.57 2.65
N TRP A 170 -16.68 6.82 2.68
CA TRP A 170 -15.85 7.99 2.52
C TRP A 170 -15.58 8.71 3.83
N GLY A 171 -14.31 8.87 4.18
CA GLY A 171 -13.82 9.73 5.25
C GLY A 171 -13.15 10.99 4.69
N THR A 172 -13.31 12.12 5.38
CA THR A 172 -12.67 13.38 5.02
C THR A 172 -11.82 13.89 6.18
N PHE A 173 -10.57 14.21 5.91
CA PHE A 173 -9.53 14.51 6.90
C PHE A 173 -8.89 15.87 6.59
N PRO A 174 -9.37 16.97 7.17
CA PRO A 174 -8.71 18.25 7.08
C PRO A 174 -7.55 18.37 8.06
N SER A 175 -6.49 19.09 7.66
CA SER A 175 -5.38 19.46 8.51
C SER A 175 -4.94 20.88 8.22
N VAL A 176 -4.64 21.65 9.28
CA VAL A 176 -4.16 23.04 9.18
C VAL A 176 -2.90 23.18 10.02
N SER A 177 -1.90 23.87 9.50
CA SER A 177 -0.75 24.29 10.28
C SER A 177 -0.36 25.73 9.97
N VAL A 178 0.18 26.40 10.98
CA VAL A 178 0.72 27.76 10.87
C VAL A 178 2.11 27.79 11.50
N GLY A 179 3.00 28.55 10.90
CA GLY A 179 4.35 28.72 11.39
C GLY A 179 4.77 30.19 11.32
N TRP A 180 5.53 30.63 12.30
CA TRP A 180 6.13 31.96 12.33
C TRP A 180 7.63 31.85 12.62
N ARG A 181 8.41 32.37 11.71
CA ARG A 181 9.87 32.47 11.87
C ARG A 181 10.24 33.83 12.48
N PHE A 182 10.16 33.89 13.80
CA PHE A 182 10.46 35.10 14.55
C PHE A 182 11.95 35.50 14.47
N ASP A 183 12.85 34.55 14.17
CA ASP A 183 14.27 34.77 13.90
C ASP A 183 14.53 35.73 12.72
N LYS A 184 13.57 35.84 11.79
CA LYS A 184 13.64 36.74 10.64
C LYS A 184 12.98 38.11 10.86
N GLU A 185 12.47 38.37 12.04
CA GLU A 185 11.87 39.64 12.36
C GLU A 185 12.93 40.70 12.70
N LYS A 186 12.66 41.98 12.35
CA LYS A 186 13.59 43.07 12.57
C LYS A 186 13.92 43.36 14.05
N PHE A 187 13.06 42.89 14.96
CA PHE A 187 13.27 43.05 16.40
C PHE A 187 14.14 41.93 17.01
N PHE A 188 14.45 40.88 16.24
CA PHE A 188 15.27 39.77 16.72
C PHE A 188 16.74 40.06 16.32
N PRO A 189 17.61 40.36 17.27
CA PRO A 189 19.02 40.59 16.98
C PRO A 189 19.70 39.24 16.71
N ILE A 190 20.24 39.04 15.52
CA ILE A 190 21.17 37.95 15.20
C ILE A 190 22.59 38.47 15.40
#